data_18ac7595fdde6e6a765dcd28522ac8f3
#
_entry.id   18ac7595fdde6e6a765dcd28522ac8f3
#
_cell.length_a   1.000
_cell.length_b   1.000
_cell.length_c   1.000
_cell.angle_alpha   90.00
_cell.angle_beta   90.00
_cell.angle_gamma   90.00
#
_symmetry.space_group_name_H-M   'P 1'
#
loop_
_entity.id
_entity.type
_entity.pdbx_description
1 polymer ?
#
loop_
_entity_poly.entity_id
_entity_poly.type
_entity_poly.pdbx_seq_one_letter_code
_entity_poly.pdbx_strand_id
1 'polypeptide(L)'
;VGSEMCIRDRGNGGGDFIHGRLTAVATAGGPLGEHWPYDKIYTINVLLTSIDGGSLSEDIRNRIKAQALFLRAYQYFEMVKIYGGIPLILTPQDRHNDDLYVTRNTAKECIDQIVKDLDDAAASLPSIWGENDFGRITKGAAMAFKGRVLLTYASKQFNPNNDRIRWQTAYNACLAAQKELSENGQRALHPIYKEIWTKETTSETVITTRFLDPVRTHNFMAGLRPLEFSVGATGNHHPTLDMALAFPMADGTTPGVDANGDGVKEAFDPTATDATGMFWLNRDPRFYDIIVYNGAEYPLNGMPEWFQGCMYTYKGGEDTHSPTGTGFYSCKFSIPEKTATEAKDHGDMDWIEMRYAEVLLNLAECAAEVGNKSDEVYTILKDIRKRAGITANADGLYGLKANMSQQELIDAVLYERRIELAYEGKRFWDLLRRKIFSDMQGYSRYRIEIQVKNEYAAMARRDFITMIKSDPELMTKNYFKYFTTQTWRIDETYQWNVKDNYYFQGLARKHFEQNPKLQQTIGWESGDFDPLK
;
A
#
# COMPACT_ATOMS: atom_id res chain seq x y z
N VAL A 1 -4.70 2.33 8.56
CA VAL A 1 -3.32 2.03 8.12
C VAL A 1 -3.05 0.53 8.10
N GLY A 2 -3.44 -0.24 9.13
CA GLY A 2 -3.17 -1.68 9.19
C GLY A 2 -4.03 -2.56 8.29
N SER A 3 -5.16 -2.07 7.82
CA SER A 3 -6.17 -2.87 7.12
C SER A 3 -5.90 -3.11 5.63
N GLU A 4 -5.27 -2.17 4.95
CA GLU A 4 -5.02 -2.25 3.51
C GLU A 4 -3.87 -3.20 3.14
N MET A 5 -2.98 -3.48 4.09
CA MET A 5 -1.83 -4.35 3.89
C MET A 5 -2.18 -5.85 3.87
N CYS A 6 -3.43 -6.20 4.15
CA CYS A 6 -3.80 -7.55 4.60
C CYS A 6 -4.27 -8.52 3.53
N ILE A 7 -4.50 -8.12 2.27
CA ILE A 7 -5.31 -8.98 1.40
C ILE A 7 -4.49 -9.95 0.55
N ARG A 8 -3.47 -9.51 -0.16
CA ARG A 8 -2.74 -10.42 -1.04
C ARG A 8 -1.37 -10.81 -0.52
N ASP A 9 -0.65 -9.83 -0.01
CA ASP A 9 0.78 -9.95 0.23
C ASP A 9 1.09 -10.23 1.71
N ARG A 10 0.05 -10.40 2.56
CA ARG A 10 0.15 -10.68 3.99
C ARG A 10 -0.71 -11.88 4.41
N GLY A 11 -0.21 -12.68 5.37
CA GLY A 11 -0.85 -13.92 5.84
C GLY A 11 -2.19 -13.76 6.55
N ASN A 12 -2.44 -12.64 7.23
CA ASN A 12 -3.65 -12.44 8.05
C ASN A 12 -4.49 -11.27 7.56
N GLY A 13 -5.81 -11.43 7.44
CA GLY A 13 -6.81 -10.39 7.20
C GLY A 13 -7.54 -10.47 5.86
N GLY A 14 -8.69 -9.82 5.79
CA GLY A 14 -9.51 -9.72 4.58
C GLY A 14 -10.23 -10.99 4.13
N GLY A 15 -10.23 -12.05 4.96
CA GLY A 15 -10.76 -13.36 4.57
C GLY A 15 -12.19 -13.34 4.03
N ASP A 16 -13.10 -12.58 4.65
CA ASP A 16 -14.50 -12.56 4.20
C ASP A 16 -14.67 -11.91 2.83
N PHE A 17 -13.89 -10.89 2.52
CA PHE A 17 -13.89 -10.28 1.20
C PHE A 17 -13.35 -11.24 0.12
N ILE A 18 -12.14 -11.76 0.31
CA ILE A 18 -11.50 -12.62 -0.70
C ILE A 18 -12.21 -13.95 -0.88
N HIS A 19 -12.86 -14.47 0.16
CA HIS A 19 -13.59 -15.74 0.13
C HIS A 19 -15.08 -15.61 -0.25
N GLY A 20 -15.53 -14.42 -0.61
CA GLY A 20 -16.91 -14.20 -1.06
C GLY A 20 -17.97 -14.33 0.03
N ARG A 21 -17.62 -14.04 1.29
CA ARG A 21 -18.50 -14.19 2.47
C ARG A 21 -19.01 -12.89 3.06
N LEU A 22 -18.71 -11.75 2.44
CA LEU A 22 -19.21 -10.46 2.91
C LEU A 22 -20.74 -10.41 2.81
N THR A 23 -21.36 -9.83 3.85
CA THR A 23 -22.77 -9.46 3.87
C THR A 23 -22.89 -7.95 4.14
N ALA A 24 -23.96 -7.32 3.67
CA ALA A 24 -24.21 -5.89 3.93
C ALA A 24 -24.42 -5.57 5.42
N VAL A 25 -24.72 -6.57 6.22
CA VAL A 25 -24.96 -6.44 7.67
C VAL A 25 -23.66 -6.54 8.47
N ALA A 26 -22.68 -7.28 7.96
CA ALA A 26 -21.37 -7.39 8.59
C ALA A 26 -20.49 -6.25 8.12
N THR A 27 -20.04 -5.41 9.03
CA THR A 27 -18.96 -4.46 8.75
C THR A 27 -17.75 -5.27 8.31
N ALA A 28 -17.39 -5.13 7.04
CA ALA A 28 -16.15 -5.73 6.57
C ALA A 28 -15.00 -5.18 7.41
N GLY A 29 -14.22 -6.06 8.00
CA GLY A 29 -12.93 -5.66 8.54
C GLY A 29 -11.96 -5.33 7.40
N GLY A 30 -10.90 -4.60 7.69
CA GLY A 30 -9.89 -4.29 6.69
C GLY A 30 -10.20 -3.07 5.81
N PRO A 31 -9.72 -3.04 4.55
CA PRO A 31 -9.83 -1.86 3.67
C PRO A 31 -11.26 -1.42 3.36
N LEU A 32 -12.20 -2.37 3.42
CA LEU A 32 -13.63 -2.13 3.23
C LEU A 32 -14.39 -1.99 4.56
N GLY A 33 -13.68 -1.72 5.65
CA GLY A 33 -14.30 -1.35 6.92
C GLY A 33 -15.22 -0.15 6.73
N GLU A 34 -16.29 -0.10 7.52
CA GLU A 34 -17.24 0.99 7.47
C GLU A 34 -16.52 2.35 7.59
N HIS A 35 -16.69 3.19 6.58
CA HIS A 35 -16.20 4.56 6.57
C HIS A 35 -17.35 5.50 6.24
N TRP A 36 -17.89 6.19 7.26
CA TRP A 36 -19.07 7.05 7.14
C TRP A 36 -18.92 8.33 7.99
N PRO A 37 -17.90 9.18 7.69
CA PRO A 37 -17.43 10.26 8.56
C PRO A 37 -18.23 11.57 8.38
N TYR A 38 -19.56 11.54 8.41
CA TYR A 38 -20.39 12.72 8.25
C TYR A 38 -20.29 13.72 9.42
N ASP A 39 -19.88 13.25 10.60
CA ASP A 39 -19.51 14.09 11.74
C ASP A 39 -18.32 15.02 11.40
N LYS A 40 -17.30 14.48 10.75
CA LYS A 40 -16.13 15.25 10.28
C LYS A 40 -16.52 16.20 9.16
N ILE A 41 -17.33 15.74 8.19
CA ILE A 41 -17.84 16.56 7.10
C ILE A 41 -18.67 17.73 7.64
N TYR A 42 -19.53 17.48 8.64
CA TYR A 42 -20.28 18.53 9.32
C TYR A 42 -19.34 19.59 9.92
N THR A 43 -18.33 19.16 10.67
CA THR A 43 -17.34 20.06 11.29
C THR A 43 -16.61 20.90 10.23
N ILE A 44 -16.22 20.31 9.12
CA ILE A 44 -15.58 21.02 7.99
C ILE A 44 -16.55 22.04 7.39
N ASN A 45 -17.80 21.68 7.17
CA ASN A 45 -18.79 22.58 6.61
C ASN A 45 -19.10 23.76 7.55
N VAL A 46 -19.15 23.53 8.89
CA VAL A 46 -19.27 24.61 9.87
C VAL A 46 -18.11 25.59 9.76
N LEU A 47 -16.88 25.11 9.67
CA LEU A 47 -15.70 25.94 9.46
C LEU A 47 -15.82 26.76 8.16
N LEU A 48 -16.13 26.13 7.04
CA LEU A 48 -16.24 26.78 5.73
C LEU A 48 -17.32 27.89 5.70
N THR A 49 -18.39 27.72 6.47
CA THR A 49 -19.50 28.68 6.52
C THR A 49 -19.24 29.84 7.49
N SER A 50 -18.56 29.57 8.60
CA SER A 50 -18.41 30.54 9.69
C SER A 50 -17.14 31.40 9.62
N ILE A 51 -16.10 30.91 8.93
CA ILE A 51 -14.77 31.56 8.96
C ILE A 51 -14.75 32.98 8.37
N ASP A 52 -15.69 33.30 7.48
CA ASP A 52 -15.78 34.63 6.85
C ASP A 52 -16.25 35.71 7.80
N GLY A 53 -16.96 35.34 8.87
CA GLY A 53 -17.38 36.27 9.92
C GLY A 53 -16.29 36.61 10.95
N GLY A 54 -15.11 35.99 10.85
CA GLY A 54 -14.00 36.16 11.79
C GLY A 54 -13.08 37.34 11.48
N SER A 55 -12.11 37.59 12.38
CA SER A 55 -11.13 38.71 12.29
C SER A 55 -9.81 38.31 11.59
N LEU A 56 -9.71 37.11 11.03
CA LEU A 56 -8.50 36.64 10.33
C LEU A 56 -8.25 37.46 9.05
N SER A 57 -6.98 37.69 8.72
CA SER A 57 -6.63 38.26 7.42
C SER A 57 -7.12 37.37 6.27
N GLU A 58 -7.39 37.97 5.13
CA GLU A 58 -7.91 37.24 3.96
C GLU A 58 -6.99 36.08 3.53
N ASP A 59 -5.67 36.29 3.50
CA ASP A 59 -4.69 35.28 3.16
C ASP A 59 -4.75 34.07 4.11
N ILE A 60 -4.74 34.30 5.42
CA ILE A 60 -4.85 33.24 6.43
C ILE A 60 -6.18 32.51 6.29
N ARG A 61 -7.27 33.22 6.14
CA ARG A 61 -8.61 32.66 5.96
C ARG A 61 -8.69 31.76 4.72
N ASN A 62 -8.17 32.23 3.58
CA ASN A 62 -8.17 31.47 2.34
C ASN A 62 -7.33 30.18 2.46
N ARG A 63 -6.17 30.23 3.11
CA ARG A 63 -5.35 29.05 3.37
C ARG A 63 -6.02 28.04 4.29
N ILE A 64 -6.76 28.50 5.31
CA ILE A 64 -7.52 27.60 6.19
C ILE A 64 -8.68 26.95 5.42
N LYS A 65 -9.45 27.74 4.65
CA LYS A 65 -10.51 27.20 3.77
C LYS A 65 -9.97 26.17 2.81
N ALA A 66 -8.83 26.45 2.17
CA ALA A 66 -8.22 25.53 1.22
C ALA A 66 -7.85 24.18 1.86
N GLN A 67 -7.29 24.18 3.08
CA GLN A 67 -7.03 22.93 3.80
C GLN A 67 -8.33 22.20 4.18
N ALA A 68 -9.38 22.93 4.58
CA ALA A 68 -10.68 22.36 4.90
C ALA A 68 -11.34 21.72 3.67
N LEU A 69 -11.27 22.38 2.50
CA LEU A 69 -11.75 21.83 1.22
C LEU A 69 -11.00 20.54 0.84
N PHE A 70 -9.68 20.54 0.97
CA PHE A 70 -8.90 19.32 0.76
C PHE A 70 -9.37 18.16 1.68
N LEU A 71 -9.55 18.44 2.98
CA LEU A 71 -10.00 17.43 3.93
C LEU A 71 -11.41 16.94 3.62
N ARG A 72 -12.32 17.79 3.15
CA ARG A 72 -13.66 17.39 2.70
C ARG A 72 -13.60 16.49 1.48
N ALA A 73 -12.81 16.87 0.49
CA ALA A 73 -12.54 16.05 -0.70
C ALA A 73 -11.95 14.68 -0.34
N TYR A 74 -11.01 14.65 0.60
CA TYR A 74 -10.41 13.42 1.11
C TYR A 74 -11.47 12.50 1.74
N GLN A 75 -12.31 13.01 2.65
CA GLN A 75 -13.35 12.20 3.30
C GLN A 75 -14.37 11.67 2.28
N TYR A 76 -14.79 12.49 1.35
CA TYR A 76 -15.71 12.06 0.30
C TYR A 76 -15.07 11.00 -0.62
N PHE A 77 -13.81 11.16 -1.01
CA PHE A 77 -13.14 10.17 -1.85
C PHE A 77 -12.99 8.82 -1.16
N GLU A 78 -12.64 8.81 0.13
CA GLU A 78 -12.55 7.58 0.92
C GLU A 78 -13.89 6.81 0.94
N MET A 79 -15.03 7.51 1.00
CA MET A 79 -16.35 6.89 0.88
C MET A 79 -16.66 6.44 -0.56
N VAL A 80 -16.39 7.29 -1.55
CA VAL A 80 -16.74 7.02 -2.96
C VAL A 80 -16.05 5.76 -3.48
N LYS A 81 -14.77 5.56 -3.17
CA LYS A 81 -14.05 4.35 -3.60
C LYS A 81 -14.62 3.06 -3.01
N ILE A 82 -15.35 3.14 -1.89
CA ILE A 82 -16.01 2.00 -1.23
C ILE A 82 -17.44 1.83 -1.73
N TYR A 83 -18.23 2.90 -1.74
CA TYR A 83 -19.69 2.84 -1.94
C TYR A 83 -20.15 3.31 -3.33
N GLY A 84 -19.26 3.91 -4.12
CA GLY A 84 -19.63 4.60 -5.35
C GLY A 84 -20.28 5.95 -5.07
N GLY A 85 -21.58 6.10 -5.32
CA GLY A 85 -22.30 7.32 -4.97
C GLY A 85 -22.66 7.39 -3.49
N ILE A 86 -22.68 8.59 -2.92
CA ILE A 86 -22.97 8.88 -1.51
C ILE A 86 -23.71 10.21 -1.38
N PRO A 87 -24.38 10.51 -0.26
CA PRO A 87 -24.96 11.84 -0.04
C PRO A 87 -23.87 12.94 -0.03
N LEU A 88 -24.04 13.98 -0.82
CA LEU A 88 -23.21 15.19 -0.78
C LEU A 88 -23.86 16.24 0.12
N ILE A 89 -23.27 16.47 1.28
CA ILE A 89 -23.68 17.48 2.25
C ILE A 89 -22.59 18.56 2.28
N LEU A 90 -22.87 19.72 1.68
CA LEU A 90 -21.87 20.76 1.43
C LEU A 90 -22.01 21.96 2.38
N THR A 91 -23.10 22.02 3.16
CA THR A 91 -23.37 23.03 4.17
C THR A 91 -23.76 22.35 5.49
N PRO A 92 -23.58 23.02 6.64
CA PRO A 92 -24.10 22.50 7.90
C PRO A 92 -25.61 22.36 7.83
N GLN A 93 -26.14 21.19 8.17
CA GLN A 93 -27.58 20.98 8.24
C GLN A 93 -28.13 21.39 9.62
N ASP A 94 -29.21 22.13 9.63
CA ASP A 94 -29.97 22.50 10.84
C ASP A 94 -31.06 21.45 11.09
N ARG A 95 -30.97 20.75 12.23
CA ARG A 95 -31.94 19.72 12.63
C ARG A 95 -33.39 20.19 12.76
N HIS A 96 -33.61 21.51 12.86
CA HIS A 96 -34.93 22.10 13.05
C HIS A 96 -35.55 22.63 11.75
N ASN A 97 -34.71 23.02 10.80
CA ASN A 97 -35.13 23.72 9.60
C ASN A 97 -34.87 22.96 8.31
N ASP A 98 -33.89 22.00 8.31
CA ASP A 98 -33.52 21.27 7.11
C ASP A 98 -34.13 19.86 7.09
N ASP A 99 -34.40 19.33 5.89
CA ASP A 99 -34.65 17.91 5.69
C ASP A 99 -33.30 17.15 5.82
N LEU A 100 -33.14 16.45 6.94
CA LEU A 100 -31.94 15.65 7.22
C LEU A 100 -31.89 14.36 6.42
N TYR A 101 -33.02 13.94 5.86
CA TYR A 101 -33.09 12.71 5.07
C TYR A 101 -32.75 12.99 3.61
N VAL A 102 -31.52 12.72 3.25
CA VAL A 102 -30.97 12.95 1.91
C VAL A 102 -30.78 11.63 1.16
N THR A 103 -30.95 11.68 -0.15
CA THR A 103 -30.65 10.55 -1.05
C THR A 103 -29.15 10.49 -1.37
N ARG A 104 -28.71 9.40 -1.96
CA ARG A 104 -27.36 9.29 -2.51
C ARG A 104 -27.26 10.09 -3.82
N ASN A 105 -26.15 10.77 -3.98
CA ASN A 105 -25.72 11.34 -5.26
C ASN A 105 -25.04 10.25 -6.10
N THR A 106 -24.99 10.43 -7.41
CA THR A 106 -24.26 9.53 -8.31
C THR A 106 -22.75 9.59 -8.07
N ALA A 107 -22.02 8.54 -8.44
CA ALA A 107 -20.56 8.55 -8.35
C ALA A 107 -19.95 9.72 -9.15
N LYS A 108 -20.54 10.05 -10.30
CA LYS A 108 -20.10 11.19 -11.13
C LYS A 108 -20.22 12.52 -10.38
N GLU A 109 -21.39 12.81 -9.79
CA GLU A 109 -21.60 14.04 -9.02
C GLU A 109 -20.63 14.13 -7.83
N CYS A 110 -20.40 13.00 -7.15
CA CYS A 110 -19.45 12.95 -6.05
C CYS A 110 -18.01 13.25 -6.52
N ILE A 111 -17.58 12.65 -7.61
CA ILE A 111 -16.23 12.91 -8.19
C ILE A 111 -16.11 14.35 -8.66
N ASP A 112 -17.13 14.90 -9.33
CA ASP A 112 -17.12 16.30 -9.78
C ASP A 112 -16.97 17.26 -8.59
N GLN A 113 -17.67 17.01 -7.48
CA GLN A 113 -17.55 17.82 -6.27
C GLN A 113 -16.17 17.67 -5.60
N ILE A 114 -15.64 16.45 -5.52
CA ILE A 114 -14.30 16.19 -4.98
C ILE A 114 -13.24 16.94 -5.79
N VAL A 115 -13.33 16.86 -7.12
CA VAL A 115 -12.40 17.56 -8.03
C VAL A 115 -12.51 19.06 -7.85
N LYS A 116 -13.74 19.61 -7.74
CA LYS A 116 -13.96 21.03 -7.48
C LYS A 116 -13.32 21.47 -6.16
N ASP A 117 -13.55 20.75 -5.08
CA ASP A 117 -12.97 21.07 -3.76
C ASP A 117 -11.42 21.06 -3.83
N LEU A 118 -10.82 20.12 -4.58
CA LEU A 118 -9.37 20.03 -4.75
C LEU A 118 -8.80 21.17 -5.61
N ASP A 119 -9.53 21.59 -6.65
CA ASP A 119 -9.13 22.73 -7.49
C ASP A 119 -9.21 24.05 -6.70
N ASP A 120 -10.31 24.26 -5.97
CA ASP A 120 -10.47 25.41 -5.09
C ASP A 120 -9.39 25.43 -3.98
N ALA A 121 -9.06 24.28 -3.43
CA ALA A 121 -7.96 24.15 -2.46
C ALA A 121 -6.61 24.51 -3.08
N ALA A 122 -6.27 23.95 -4.23
CA ALA A 122 -4.99 24.18 -4.90
C ALA A 122 -4.78 25.65 -5.28
N ALA A 123 -5.84 26.40 -5.54
CA ALA A 123 -5.77 27.82 -5.90
C ALA A 123 -5.22 28.72 -4.77
N SER A 124 -5.42 28.32 -3.50
CA SER A 124 -5.05 29.14 -2.32
C SER A 124 -3.96 28.52 -1.45
N LEU A 125 -3.52 27.29 -1.75
CA LEU A 125 -2.44 26.64 -1.02
C LEU A 125 -1.06 27.04 -1.56
N PRO A 126 -0.06 27.21 -0.68
CA PRO A 126 1.32 27.44 -1.13
C PRO A 126 1.93 26.15 -1.68
N SER A 127 2.91 26.27 -2.59
CA SER A 127 3.70 25.14 -3.09
C SER A 127 4.59 24.54 -2.01
N ILE A 128 5.07 25.38 -1.07
CA ILE A 128 5.90 25.00 0.07
C ILE A 128 5.43 25.78 1.30
N TRP A 129 5.32 25.11 2.45
CA TRP A 129 5.14 25.73 3.75
C TRP A 129 6.50 26.04 4.41
N GLY A 130 6.51 27.01 5.33
CA GLY A 130 7.68 27.22 6.18
C GLY A 130 7.94 26.00 7.11
N GLU A 131 9.13 25.93 7.69
CA GLU A 131 9.57 24.80 8.51
C GLU A 131 8.61 24.43 9.65
N ASN A 132 8.03 25.45 10.33
CA ASN A 132 7.09 25.23 11.43
C ASN A 132 5.72 24.67 10.99
N ASP A 133 5.43 24.73 9.70
CA ASP A 133 4.17 24.27 9.09
C ASP A 133 4.37 23.01 8.23
N PHE A 134 5.51 22.35 8.35
CA PHE A 134 5.76 21.09 7.63
C PHE A 134 4.67 20.06 7.94
N GLY A 135 4.21 19.35 6.90
CA GLY A 135 3.11 18.38 7.00
C GLY A 135 1.72 18.94 6.71
N ARG A 136 1.56 20.26 6.61
CA ARG A 136 0.33 20.85 6.09
C ARG A 136 0.19 20.60 4.60
N ILE A 137 -1.06 20.55 4.12
CA ILE A 137 -1.36 20.31 2.71
C ILE A 137 -0.82 21.44 1.85
N THR A 138 -0.04 21.09 0.82
CA THR A 138 0.49 22.01 -0.18
C THR A 138 -0.37 22.00 -1.45
N LYS A 139 -0.17 22.98 -2.33
CA LYS A 139 -0.77 23.01 -3.67
C LYS A 139 -0.49 21.72 -4.44
N GLY A 140 0.77 21.30 -4.49
CA GLY A 140 1.17 20.07 -5.17
C GLY A 140 0.52 18.81 -4.56
N ALA A 141 0.31 18.78 -3.24
CA ALA A 141 -0.39 17.68 -2.56
C ALA A 141 -1.88 17.60 -2.97
N ALA A 142 -2.57 18.74 -3.06
CA ALA A 142 -3.96 18.77 -3.51
C ALA A 142 -4.09 18.33 -4.98
N MET A 143 -3.18 18.80 -5.85
CA MET A 143 -3.13 18.38 -7.25
C MET A 143 -2.80 16.90 -7.43
N ALA A 144 -1.87 16.36 -6.64
CA ALA A 144 -1.51 14.94 -6.67
C ALA A 144 -2.67 14.05 -6.20
N PHE A 145 -3.38 14.48 -5.17
CA PHE A 145 -4.58 13.77 -4.72
C PHE A 145 -5.70 13.81 -5.76
N LYS A 146 -5.90 14.94 -6.45
CA LYS A 146 -6.80 15.01 -7.63
C LYS A 146 -6.39 14.00 -8.71
N GLY A 147 -5.09 13.86 -9.00
CA GLY A 147 -4.59 12.84 -9.91
C GLY A 147 -4.99 11.42 -9.51
N ARG A 148 -4.85 11.05 -8.22
CA ARG A 148 -5.29 9.75 -7.66
C ARG A 148 -6.81 9.56 -7.81
N VAL A 149 -7.60 10.57 -7.52
CA VAL A 149 -9.07 10.55 -7.66
C VAL A 149 -9.47 10.26 -9.10
N LEU A 150 -8.92 11.02 -10.05
CA LEU A 150 -9.25 10.89 -11.46
C LEU A 150 -8.72 9.57 -12.08
N LEU A 151 -7.53 9.10 -11.67
CA LEU A 151 -7.02 7.77 -12.03
C LEU A 151 -7.99 6.67 -11.57
N THR A 152 -8.49 6.76 -10.32
CA THR A 152 -9.46 5.80 -9.80
C THR A 152 -10.74 5.83 -10.61
N TYR A 153 -11.26 7.02 -10.91
CA TYR A 153 -12.47 7.22 -11.70
C TYR A 153 -12.33 6.79 -13.17
N ALA A 154 -11.12 6.87 -13.73
CA ALA A 154 -10.81 6.37 -15.08
C ALA A 154 -10.62 4.84 -15.13
N SER A 155 -10.40 4.18 -13.97
CA SER A 155 -10.13 2.75 -13.90
C SER A 155 -11.41 1.91 -14.06
N LYS A 156 -11.26 0.65 -14.44
CA LYS A 156 -12.32 -0.29 -14.84
C LYS A 156 -13.51 -0.39 -13.87
N GLN A 157 -13.28 -0.20 -12.56
CA GLN A 157 -14.35 -0.20 -11.55
C GLN A 157 -15.41 0.86 -11.83
N PHE A 158 -15.01 2.10 -12.12
CA PHE A 158 -15.89 3.24 -12.42
C PHE A 158 -16.07 3.49 -13.92
N ASN A 159 -15.22 2.89 -14.76
CA ASN A 159 -15.17 3.10 -16.19
C ASN A 159 -15.20 1.75 -16.96
N PRO A 160 -16.29 0.97 -16.83
CA PRO A 160 -16.37 -0.37 -17.43
C PRO A 160 -16.29 -0.34 -18.96
N ASN A 161 -16.71 0.77 -19.59
CA ASN A 161 -16.70 0.96 -21.03
C ASN A 161 -15.38 1.56 -21.57
N ASN A 162 -14.39 1.75 -20.69
CA ASN A 162 -13.09 2.31 -21.02
C ASN A 162 -13.15 3.65 -21.76
N ASP A 163 -13.95 4.60 -21.26
CA ASP A 163 -14.01 5.96 -21.79
C ASP A 163 -12.62 6.61 -21.74
N ARG A 164 -12.06 6.87 -22.91
CA ARG A 164 -10.73 7.42 -23.08
C ARG A 164 -10.61 8.89 -22.62
N ILE A 165 -11.71 9.63 -22.59
CA ILE A 165 -11.71 11.02 -22.09
C ILE A 165 -11.36 11.03 -20.59
N ARG A 166 -11.85 10.06 -19.82
CA ARG A 166 -11.51 9.94 -18.39
C ARG A 166 -10.01 9.68 -18.20
N TRP A 167 -9.40 8.81 -19.01
CA TRP A 167 -7.97 8.56 -18.97
C TRP A 167 -7.14 9.80 -19.34
N GLN A 168 -7.57 10.53 -20.39
CA GLN A 168 -6.89 11.77 -20.78
C GLN A 168 -7.00 12.84 -19.68
N THR A 169 -8.15 12.95 -19.02
CA THR A 169 -8.37 13.89 -17.90
C THR A 169 -7.47 13.52 -16.72
N ALA A 170 -7.38 12.24 -16.37
CA ALA A 170 -6.51 11.74 -15.31
C ALA A 170 -5.02 11.99 -15.64
N TYR A 171 -4.60 11.72 -16.89
CA TYR A 171 -3.25 11.98 -17.36
C TYR A 171 -2.87 13.47 -17.20
N ASN A 172 -3.73 14.37 -17.67
CA ASN A 172 -3.47 15.81 -17.58
C ASN A 172 -3.33 16.27 -16.12
N ALA A 173 -4.16 15.74 -15.22
CA ALA A 173 -4.09 16.05 -13.79
C ALA A 173 -2.81 15.50 -13.13
N CYS A 174 -2.43 14.25 -13.43
CA CYS A 174 -1.19 13.65 -12.92
C CYS A 174 0.06 14.38 -13.43
N LEU A 175 0.09 14.77 -14.70
CA LEU A 175 1.19 15.52 -15.29
C LEU A 175 1.32 16.91 -14.64
N ALA A 176 0.21 17.63 -14.46
CA ALA A 176 0.21 18.92 -13.78
C ALA A 176 0.70 18.82 -12.34
N ALA A 177 0.26 17.79 -11.61
CA ALA A 177 0.69 17.53 -10.23
C ALA A 177 2.19 17.20 -10.15
N GLN A 178 2.69 16.36 -11.06
CA GLN A 178 4.11 16.00 -11.14
C GLN A 178 4.96 17.25 -11.36
N LYS A 179 4.59 18.13 -12.29
CA LYS A 179 5.28 19.39 -12.58
C LYS A 179 5.27 20.33 -11.38
N GLU A 180 4.11 20.58 -10.77
CA GLU A 180 4.00 21.43 -9.59
C GLU A 180 4.89 20.93 -8.45
N LEU A 181 4.90 19.63 -8.21
CA LEU A 181 5.70 19.03 -7.14
C LEU A 181 7.20 19.10 -7.42
N SER A 182 7.65 18.87 -8.64
CA SER A 182 9.08 18.87 -8.98
C SER A 182 9.64 20.29 -9.14
N GLU A 183 8.91 21.19 -9.79
CA GLU A 183 9.38 22.53 -10.13
C GLU A 183 9.22 23.52 -8.97
N ASN A 184 8.08 23.48 -8.29
CA ASN A 184 7.70 24.45 -7.25
C ASN A 184 7.73 23.81 -5.84
N GLY A 185 7.38 22.53 -5.71
CA GLY A 185 7.27 21.80 -4.44
C GLY A 185 8.58 21.16 -3.98
N GLN A 186 9.65 21.20 -4.78
CA GLN A 186 10.96 20.58 -4.50
C GLN A 186 10.86 19.08 -4.16
N ARG A 187 9.97 18.36 -4.83
CA ARG A 187 9.81 16.92 -4.65
C ARG A 187 10.56 16.13 -5.71
N ALA A 188 11.20 15.05 -5.28
CA ALA A 188 11.97 14.14 -6.12
C ALA A 188 12.01 12.76 -5.50
N LEU A 189 12.42 11.74 -6.25
CA LEU A 189 12.74 10.44 -5.69
C LEU A 189 13.87 10.57 -4.67
N HIS A 190 13.65 10.07 -3.46
CA HIS A 190 14.69 10.06 -2.43
C HIS A 190 15.76 9.03 -2.79
N PRO A 191 17.05 9.34 -2.73
CA PRO A 191 18.11 8.46 -3.26
C PRO A 191 18.20 7.11 -2.56
N ILE A 192 17.86 7.04 -1.28
CA ILE A 192 17.96 5.83 -0.46
C ILE A 192 16.54 5.36 -0.07
N TYR A 193 16.11 4.24 -0.65
CA TYR A 193 14.74 3.72 -0.45
C TYR A 193 14.40 3.49 1.03
N LYS A 194 15.28 2.85 1.77
CA LYS A 194 15.06 2.55 3.21
C LYS A 194 14.85 3.81 4.06
N GLU A 195 15.47 4.94 3.70
CA GLU A 195 15.38 6.18 4.46
C GLU A 195 14.03 6.89 4.34
N ILE A 196 13.24 6.59 3.30
CA ILE A 196 11.92 7.22 3.10
C ILE A 196 11.05 7.10 4.35
N TRP A 197 11.19 5.99 5.10
CA TRP A 197 10.34 5.67 6.24
C TRP A 197 11.03 5.87 7.60
N THR A 198 12.35 6.00 7.61
CA THR A 198 13.14 6.14 8.84
C THR A 198 13.53 7.58 9.13
N LYS A 199 13.38 8.48 8.15
CA LYS A 199 13.60 9.92 8.28
C LYS A 199 12.26 10.67 8.22
N GLU A 200 12.07 11.62 9.12
CA GLU A 200 10.84 12.40 9.21
C GLU A 200 10.51 13.19 7.95
N THR A 201 11.52 13.72 7.28
CA THR A 201 11.34 14.56 6.09
C THR A 201 12.24 14.08 4.97
N THR A 202 11.63 13.64 3.88
CA THR A 202 12.35 13.27 2.66
C THR A 202 11.81 14.04 1.46
N SER A 203 12.60 14.09 0.39
CA SER A 203 12.16 14.70 -0.88
C SER A 203 10.92 14.01 -1.49
N GLU A 204 10.58 12.80 -1.02
CA GLU A 204 9.42 12.09 -1.52
C GLU A 204 8.10 12.40 -0.79
N THR A 205 8.13 12.99 0.41
CA THR A 205 6.93 13.22 1.20
C THR A 205 5.99 14.22 0.54
N VAL A 206 4.79 13.81 0.16
CA VAL A 206 3.75 14.66 -0.47
C VAL A 206 2.59 14.89 0.48
N ILE A 207 2.00 13.83 1.03
CA ILE A 207 0.95 13.90 2.05
C ILE A 207 1.38 13.03 3.21
N THR A 208 1.39 13.58 4.42
CA THR A 208 1.84 12.87 5.61
C THR A 208 0.93 13.13 6.81
N THR A 209 0.82 12.13 7.67
CA THR A 209 0.27 12.28 9.03
C THR A 209 1.44 12.29 10.00
N ARG A 210 1.61 13.43 10.68
CA ARG A 210 2.71 13.65 11.61
C ARG A 210 2.47 12.95 12.95
N PHE A 211 3.53 12.37 13.45
CA PHE A 211 3.63 11.84 14.82
C PHE A 211 4.80 12.53 15.53
N LEU A 212 4.74 12.60 16.85
CA LEU A 212 5.75 13.25 17.69
C LEU A 212 5.70 12.65 19.08
N ASP A 213 6.76 12.01 19.52
CA ASP A 213 6.90 11.52 20.88
C ASP A 213 7.12 12.68 21.86
N PRO A 214 6.42 12.76 23.02
CA PRO A 214 5.36 11.85 23.50
C PRO A 214 3.94 12.34 23.17
N VAL A 215 3.77 13.37 22.35
CA VAL A 215 2.48 14.07 22.15
C VAL A 215 1.49 13.21 21.35
N ARG A 216 1.98 12.54 20.32
CA ARG A 216 1.19 11.66 19.45
C ARG A 216 2.08 10.54 18.93
N THR A 217 1.95 9.38 19.50
CA THR A 217 2.73 8.19 19.15
C THR A 217 1.84 7.12 18.50
N HIS A 218 2.47 6.08 17.97
CA HIS A 218 1.82 4.86 17.47
C HIS A 218 2.65 3.62 17.85
N ASN A 219 2.02 2.46 17.76
CA ASN A 219 2.65 1.16 18.04
C ASN A 219 2.93 0.34 16.77
N PHE A 220 2.96 0.97 15.61
CA PHE A 220 3.05 0.27 14.34
C PHE A 220 4.35 -0.56 14.21
N MET A 221 5.48 0.00 14.67
CA MET A 221 6.77 -0.70 14.66
C MET A 221 6.79 -1.96 15.54
N ALA A 222 6.07 -1.97 16.67
CA ALA A 222 5.97 -3.16 17.49
C ALA A 222 5.32 -4.33 16.77
N GLY A 223 4.33 -4.04 15.89
CA GLY A 223 3.67 -5.04 15.06
C GLY A 223 4.54 -5.66 13.96
N LEU A 224 5.70 -5.06 13.66
CA LEU A 224 6.68 -5.59 12.69
C LEU A 224 7.69 -6.55 13.36
N ARG A 225 7.89 -6.43 14.67
CA ARG A 225 8.88 -7.20 15.40
C ARG A 225 8.32 -8.57 15.80
N PRO A 226 9.12 -9.65 15.71
CA PRO A 226 8.76 -10.91 16.34
C PRO A 226 8.40 -10.71 17.81
N LEU A 227 7.44 -11.47 18.34
CA LEU A 227 6.94 -11.27 19.71
C LEU A 227 8.05 -11.43 20.77
N GLU A 228 8.99 -12.33 20.54
CA GLU A 228 10.17 -12.55 21.41
C GLU A 228 11.00 -11.27 21.60
N PHE A 229 11.01 -10.39 20.59
CA PHE A 229 11.76 -9.12 20.59
C PHE A 229 10.85 -7.90 20.66
N SER A 230 9.63 -8.06 21.14
CA SER A 230 8.64 -6.99 21.29
C SER A 230 8.01 -7.02 22.69
N VAL A 231 7.32 -5.94 23.05
CA VAL A 231 6.59 -5.83 24.32
C VAL A 231 5.09 -5.80 24.04
N GLY A 232 4.41 -6.94 24.23
CA GLY A 232 2.95 -7.03 24.14
C GLY A 232 2.34 -6.77 22.76
N ALA A 233 3.12 -6.88 21.69
CA ALA A 233 2.65 -6.84 20.32
C ALA A 233 3.04 -8.13 19.59
N THR A 234 2.16 -8.60 18.74
CA THR A 234 2.45 -9.75 17.88
C THR A 234 2.98 -9.23 16.54
N GLY A 235 4.09 -9.79 16.06
CA GLY A 235 4.61 -9.52 14.73
C GLY A 235 3.60 -9.98 13.67
N ASN A 236 2.59 -9.14 13.38
CA ASN A 236 1.46 -9.50 12.52
C ASN A 236 1.70 -9.19 11.03
N HIS A 237 2.81 -8.55 10.71
CA HIS A 237 3.13 -8.15 9.35
C HIS A 237 3.96 -9.22 8.65
N HIS A 238 3.30 -10.31 8.26
CA HIS A 238 3.91 -11.46 7.63
C HIS A 238 3.73 -11.42 6.11
N PRO A 239 4.77 -11.09 5.31
CA PRO A 239 4.74 -11.24 3.86
C PRO A 239 4.35 -12.66 3.45
N THR A 240 3.57 -12.79 2.39
CA THR A 240 3.32 -14.12 1.78
C THR A 240 4.50 -14.57 0.94
N LEU A 241 4.60 -15.87 0.66
CA LEU A 241 5.58 -16.41 -0.28
C LEU A 241 5.41 -15.76 -1.67
N ASP A 242 4.17 -15.56 -2.11
CA ASP A 242 3.85 -14.88 -3.39
C ASP A 242 4.43 -13.47 -3.48
N MET A 243 4.47 -12.74 -2.35
CA MET A 243 5.10 -11.43 -2.32
C MET A 243 6.63 -11.53 -2.36
N ALA A 244 7.21 -12.44 -1.60
CA ALA A 244 8.66 -12.66 -1.60
C ALA A 244 9.17 -13.06 -2.99
N LEU A 245 8.45 -13.94 -3.67
CA LEU A 245 8.78 -14.37 -5.03
C LEU A 245 8.55 -13.28 -6.09
N ALA A 246 7.69 -12.31 -5.83
CA ALA A 246 7.35 -11.27 -6.81
C ALA A 246 8.45 -10.24 -7.06
N PHE A 247 9.42 -10.06 -6.16
CA PHE A 247 10.48 -9.07 -6.38
C PHE A 247 11.34 -9.45 -7.59
N PRO A 248 11.76 -8.48 -8.43
CA PRO A 248 12.67 -8.75 -9.55
C PRO A 248 14.05 -9.27 -9.10
N MET A 249 14.86 -9.68 -10.04
CA MET A 249 16.29 -9.88 -9.82
C MET A 249 17.03 -8.53 -9.69
N ALA A 250 18.27 -8.53 -9.22
CA ALA A 250 19.08 -7.33 -9.05
C ALA A 250 19.33 -6.54 -10.34
N ASP A 251 19.19 -7.18 -11.49
CA ASP A 251 19.26 -6.58 -12.82
C ASP A 251 17.87 -6.13 -13.36
N GLY A 252 16.81 -6.26 -12.53
CA GLY A 252 15.45 -5.90 -12.85
C GLY A 252 14.69 -6.90 -13.73
N THR A 253 15.31 -8.00 -14.11
CA THR A 253 14.66 -9.05 -14.90
C THR A 253 13.65 -9.85 -14.06
N THR A 254 12.84 -10.67 -14.74
CA THR A 254 11.85 -11.55 -14.11
C THR A 254 12.49 -12.44 -13.03
N PRO A 255 11.80 -12.66 -11.89
CA PRO A 255 12.30 -13.55 -10.84
C PRO A 255 12.58 -14.96 -11.34
N GLY A 256 13.77 -15.45 -11.07
CA GLY A 256 14.22 -16.78 -11.49
C GLY A 256 15.74 -16.88 -11.55
N VAL A 257 16.26 -18.08 -11.73
CA VAL A 257 17.68 -18.39 -11.77
C VAL A 257 17.99 -19.30 -12.94
N ASP A 258 19.11 -19.08 -13.62
CA ASP A 258 19.68 -20.04 -14.56
C ASP A 258 20.44 -21.10 -13.75
N ALA A 259 19.72 -22.16 -13.37
CA ALA A 259 20.22 -23.19 -12.45
C ALA A 259 21.17 -24.19 -13.14
N ASN A 260 21.04 -24.34 -14.46
CA ASN A 260 21.78 -25.32 -15.25
C ASN A 260 22.85 -24.69 -16.16
N GLY A 261 22.91 -23.35 -16.25
CA GLY A 261 23.90 -22.62 -17.03
C GLY A 261 23.65 -22.58 -18.54
N ASP A 262 22.40 -22.84 -18.98
CA ASP A 262 22.02 -22.84 -20.40
C ASP A 262 21.56 -21.47 -20.93
N GLY A 263 21.54 -20.46 -20.06
CA GLY A 263 21.07 -19.10 -20.36
C GLY A 263 19.56 -18.92 -20.24
N VAL A 264 18.81 -19.93 -19.83
CA VAL A 264 17.38 -19.86 -19.58
C VAL A 264 17.13 -19.77 -18.07
N LYS A 265 16.31 -18.85 -17.65
CA LYS A 265 15.94 -18.72 -16.22
C LYS A 265 14.75 -19.60 -15.91
N GLU A 266 14.93 -20.52 -14.98
CA GLU A 266 13.85 -21.25 -14.33
C GLU A 266 13.21 -20.39 -13.24
N ALA A 267 11.89 -20.52 -13.05
CA ALA A 267 11.21 -19.92 -11.93
C ALA A 267 11.73 -20.49 -10.61
N PHE A 268 11.73 -19.68 -9.56
CA PHE A 268 12.07 -20.18 -8.23
C PHE A 268 11.10 -21.27 -7.78
N ASP A 269 11.66 -22.39 -7.30
CA ASP A 269 10.93 -23.46 -6.61
C ASP A 269 11.38 -23.48 -5.13
N PRO A 270 10.64 -22.86 -4.22
CA PRO A 270 11.01 -22.81 -2.80
C PRO A 270 11.12 -24.17 -2.11
N THR A 271 10.70 -25.26 -2.76
CA THR A 271 10.82 -26.65 -2.24
C THR A 271 12.05 -27.39 -2.77
N ALA A 272 12.70 -26.86 -3.79
CA ALA A 272 13.93 -27.42 -4.34
C ALA A 272 15.12 -27.25 -3.39
N THR A 273 16.10 -28.14 -3.54
CA THR A 273 17.35 -28.10 -2.73
C THR A 273 18.57 -27.67 -3.54
N ASP A 274 18.34 -27.08 -4.69
CA ASP A 274 19.34 -26.52 -5.60
C ASP A 274 19.22 -24.98 -5.67
N ALA A 275 19.83 -24.38 -6.69
CA ALA A 275 19.80 -22.93 -6.87
C ALA A 275 18.38 -22.35 -7.04
N THR A 276 17.43 -23.12 -7.56
CA THR A 276 16.03 -22.69 -7.72
C THR A 276 15.34 -22.48 -6.37
N GLY A 277 15.74 -23.21 -5.32
CA GLY A 277 15.22 -23.06 -3.97
C GLY A 277 15.77 -21.83 -3.23
N MET A 278 16.87 -21.24 -3.70
CA MET A 278 17.53 -20.09 -3.07
C MET A 278 16.94 -18.75 -3.55
N PHE A 279 15.64 -18.59 -3.45
CA PHE A 279 14.88 -17.45 -3.99
C PHE A 279 15.27 -16.08 -3.40
N TRP A 280 16.07 -16.03 -2.36
CA TRP A 280 16.55 -14.79 -1.74
C TRP A 280 17.85 -14.26 -2.37
N LEU A 281 18.50 -15.00 -3.26
CA LEU A 281 19.76 -14.58 -3.86
C LEU A 281 19.55 -13.61 -5.03
N ASN A 282 20.46 -12.65 -5.13
CA ASN A 282 20.56 -11.73 -6.25
C ASN A 282 19.22 -11.03 -6.61
N ARG A 283 18.50 -10.54 -5.59
CA ARG A 283 17.22 -9.87 -5.76
C ARG A 283 17.35 -8.35 -5.85
N ASP A 284 16.32 -7.73 -6.38
CA ASP A 284 16.07 -6.30 -6.26
C ASP A 284 16.38 -5.82 -4.82
N PRO A 285 17.16 -4.74 -4.62
CA PRO A 285 17.52 -4.28 -3.28
C PRO A 285 16.32 -4.05 -2.35
N ARG A 286 15.16 -3.65 -2.88
CA ARG A 286 13.92 -3.48 -2.10
C ARG A 286 13.42 -4.77 -1.45
N PHE A 287 13.79 -5.95 -2.00
CA PHE A 287 13.50 -7.23 -1.36
C PHE A 287 14.11 -7.29 0.03
N TYR A 288 15.37 -6.92 0.16
CA TYR A 288 16.10 -6.95 1.44
C TYR A 288 15.67 -5.84 2.40
N ASP A 289 15.15 -4.72 1.88
CA ASP A 289 14.59 -3.63 2.68
C ASP A 289 13.18 -3.93 3.20
N ILE A 290 12.53 -4.99 2.71
CA ILE A 290 11.12 -5.29 3.01
C ILE A 290 10.93 -6.67 3.64
N ILE A 291 11.62 -7.70 3.13
CA ILE A 291 11.38 -9.11 3.46
C ILE A 291 12.46 -9.64 4.38
N VAL A 292 12.06 -10.10 5.56
CA VAL A 292 12.93 -10.85 6.47
C VAL A 292 12.63 -12.34 6.27
N TYR A 293 13.58 -13.05 5.67
CA TYR A 293 13.54 -14.50 5.42
C TYR A 293 14.47 -15.23 6.38
N ASN A 294 14.46 -16.57 6.39
CA ASN A 294 15.31 -17.36 7.28
C ASN A 294 16.80 -17.09 7.01
N GLY A 295 17.50 -16.58 8.03
CA GLY A 295 18.90 -16.17 7.96
C GLY A 295 19.12 -14.74 7.46
N ALA A 296 18.07 -13.97 7.20
CA ALA A 296 18.17 -12.57 6.80
C ALA A 296 18.78 -11.71 7.92
N GLU A 297 19.59 -10.72 7.53
CA GLU A 297 20.08 -9.71 8.46
C GLU A 297 18.94 -8.82 8.94
N TYR A 298 18.70 -8.82 10.24
CA TYR A 298 17.68 -8.00 10.90
C TYR A 298 18.08 -7.81 12.38
N PRO A 299 19.04 -6.92 12.66
CA PRO A 299 19.69 -6.79 13.98
C PRO A 299 18.84 -6.00 14.97
N LEU A 300 17.76 -6.58 15.47
CA LEU A 300 16.87 -5.92 16.43
C LEU A 300 17.55 -5.68 17.78
N ASN A 301 17.34 -4.48 18.34
CA ASN A 301 17.74 -4.18 19.71
C ASN A 301 17.09 -5.18 20.68
N GLY A 302 17.91 -5.71 21.61
CA GLY A 302 17.51 -6.76 22.54
C GLY A 302 17.66 -8.20 22.02
N MET A 303 18.10 -8.38 20.75
CA MET A 303 18.42 -9.70 20.22
C MET A 303 19.69 -10.27 20.89
N PRO A 304 19.68 -11.53 21.33
CA PRO A 304 20.88 -12.15 21.90
C PRO A 304 22.06 -12.17 20.92
N GLU A 305 23.27 -11.96 21.42
CA GLU A 305 24.50 -11.87 20.63
C GLU A 305 24.73 -13.11 19.73
N TRP A 306 24.33 -14.31 20.17
CA TRP A 306 24.49 -15.54 19.42
C TRP A 306 23.63 -15.62 18.13
N PHE A 307 22.61 -14.75 17.97
CA PHE A 307 21.93 -14.55 16.67
C PHE A 307 22.81 -13.84 15.65
N GLN A 308 23.82 -13.09 16.10
CA GLN A 308 24.73 -12.31 15.26
C GLN A 308 23.99 -11.42 14.24
N GLY A 309 22.90 -10.78 14.70
CA GLY A 309 22.10 -9.85 13.88
C GLY A 309 21.19 -10.48 12.83
N CYS A 310 21.12 -11.81 12.73
CA CYS A 310 20.28 -12.48 11.75
C CYS A 310 18.99 -13.01 12.37
N MET A 311 17.89 -12.96 11.62
CA MET A 311 16.61 -13.54 12.01
C MET A 311 16.46 -14.95 11.43
N TYR A 312 16.00 -15.88 12.25
CA TYR A 312 15.73 -17.25 11.85
C TYR A 312 14.23 -17.54 11.96
N THR A 313 13.65 -18.02 10.87
CA THR A 313 12.20 -18.33 10.75
C THR A 313 11.94 -19.83 10.59
N TYR A 314 12.93 -20.70 10.80
CA TYR A 314 12.74 -22.14 10.78
C TYR A 314 11.98 -22.61 12.01
N LYS A 315 11.19 -23.68 11.89
CA LYS A 315 10.40 -24.25 12.98
C LYS A 315 11.29 -24.67 14.16
N GLY A 316 11.08 -24.05 15.33
CA GLY A 316 11.90 -24.25 16.54
C GLY A 316 13.08 -23.27 16.69
N GLY A 317 13.41 -22.49 15.66
CA GLY A 317 14.39 -21.41 15.70
C GLY A 317 13.79 -20.02 15.57
N GLU A 318 12.55 -20.00 15.17
CA GLU A 318 11.70 -18.81 15.10
C GLU A 318 11.26 -18.35 16.49
N ASP A 319 10.49 -17.28 16.55
CA ASP A 319 9.87 -16.76 17.76
C ASP A 319 9.10 -17.89 18.50
N THR A 320 9.58 -18.23 19.68
CA THR A 320 8.99 -19.31 20.50
C THR A 320 7.62 -18.95 21.09
N HIS A 321 7.25 -17.66 21.09
CA HIS A 321 5.98 -17.17 21.62
C HIS A 321 4.90 -17.09 20.54
N SER A 322 5.25 -16.61 19.36
CA SER A 322 4.33 -16.45 18.22
C SER A 322 5.10 -16.55 16.92
N PRO A 323 5.30 -17.77 16.40
CA PRO A 323 6.02 -17.98 15.16
C PRO A 323 5.29 -17.31 13.99
N THR A 324 6.05 -16.95 12.96
CA THR A 324 5.48 -16.36 11.76
C THR A 324 4.51 -17.31 11.06
N GLY A 325 3.33 -16.79 10.70
CA GLY A 325 2.33 -17.57 9.97
C GLY A 325 2.67 -17.85 8.50
N THR A 326 3.75 -17.25 7.96
CA THR A 326 4.10 -17.34 6.54
C THR A 326 5.54 -17.79 6.25
N GLY A 327 6.40 -17.84 7.26
CA GLY A 327 7.84 -18.06 7.13
C GLY A 327 8.64 -16.77 6.94
N PHE A 328 7.98 -15.60 6.99
CA PHE A 328 8.60 -14.29 6.80
C PHE A 328 8.14 -13.29 7.86
N TYR A 329 8.99 -12.26 8.10
CA TYR A 329 8.59 -11.00 8.73
C TYR A 329 8.82 -9.84 7.76
N SER A 330 8.23 -8.68 8.03
CA SER A 330 8.48 -7.46 7.26
C SER A 330 9.36 -6.52 8.07
N CYS A 331 10.40 -5.96 7.45
CA CYS A 331 11.25 -4.93 8.04
C CYS A 331 10.99 -3.52 7.47
N LYS A 332 10.12 -3.39 6.48
CA LYS A 332 9.69 -2.07 6.00
C LYS A 332 9.05 -1.30 7.16
N PHE A 333 9.38 -0.05 7.33
CA PHE A 333 8.95 0.81 8.44
C PHE A 333 9.56 0.43 9.81
N SER A 334 10.52 -0.47 9.87
CA SER A 334 11.20 -0.82 11.11
C SER A 334 12.45 0.03 11.31
N ILE A 335 12.67 0.46 12.56
CA ILE A 335 13.91 1.05 13.04
C ILE A 335 14.49 0.02 14.04
N PRO A 336 15.40 -0.87 13.59
CA PRO A 336 15.87 -1.99 14.39
C PRO A 336 16.58 -1.57 15.69
N GLU A 337 17.20 -0.39 15.69
CA GLU A 337 17.95 0.17 16.81
C GLU A 337 17.06 0.58 18.00
N LYS A 338 15.79 0.88 17.76
CA LYS A 338 14.84 1.18 18.84
C LYS A 338 14.62 -0.05 19.71
N THR A 339 14.54 0.14 21.01
CA THR A 339 14.16 -0.92 21.97
C THR A 339 12.73 -1.39 21.71
N ALA A 340 12.37 -2.54 22.26
CA ALA A 340 10.99 -3.05 22.17
C ALA A 340 9.95 -2.08 22.76
N THR A 341 10.31 -1.39 23.87
CA THR A 341 9.46 -0.38 24.51
C THR A 341 9.30 0.86 23.65
N GLU A 342 10.39 1.40 23.09
CA GLU A 342 10.32 2.55 22.17
C GLU A 342 9.50 2.23 20.93
N ALA A 343 9.65 1.04 20.37
CA ALA A 343 8.87 0.61 19.21
C ALA A 343 7.35 0.52 19.50
N LYS A 344 6.97 0.25 20.76
CA LYS A 344 5.57 0.11 21.19
C LYS A 344 4.96 1.44 21.63
N ASP A 345 5.63 2.17 22.50
CA ASP A 345 5.03 3.28 23.24
C ASP A 345 5.50 4.65 22.70
N HIS A 346 6.63 4.69 21.99
CA HIS A 346 7.30 5.88 21.50
C HIS A 346 7.50 5.86 19.97
N GLY A 347 6.60 5.21 19.25
CA GLY A 347 6.63 5.23 17.78
C GLY A 347 6.22 6.62 17.27
N ASP A 348 7.17 7.33 16.66
CA ASP A 348 7.03 8.70 16.17
C ASP A 348 7.26 8.84 14.66
N MET A 349 7.45 7.74 13.98
CA MET A 349 7.61 7.71 12.52
C MET A 349 6.37 8.27 11.82
N ASP A 350 6.55 9.26 10.98
CA ASP A 350 5.47 9.85 10.18
C ASP A 350 4.87 8.82 9.21
N TRP A 351 3.53 8.77 9.13
CA TRP A 351 2.87 7.98 8.10
C TRP A 351 2.73 8.77 6.81
N ILE A 352 3.40 8.30 5.76
CA ILE A 352 3.33 8.91 4.44
C ILE A 352 2.13 8.33 3.68
N GLU A 353 1.07 9.15 3.53
CA GLU A 353 -0.13 8.78 2.80
C GLU A 353 0.08 8.83 1.28
N MET A 354 0.90 9.75 0.80
CA MET A 354 1.28 9.86 -0.60
C MET A 354 2.72 10.33 -0.72
N ARG A 355 3.49 9.68 -1.56
CA ARG A 355 4.86 10.07 -1.88
C ARG A 355 5.09 10.25 -3.38
N TYR A 356 6.16 10.94 -3.74
CA TYR A 356 6.44 11.35 -5.12
C TYR A 356 6.51 10.16 -6.10
N ALA A 357 7.05 9.00 -5.68
CA ALA A 357 7.03 7.80 -6.52
C ALA A 357 5.60 7.33 -6.88
N GLU A 358 4.62 7.48 -5.97
CA GLU A 358 3.21 7.20 -6.32
C GLU A 358 2.69 8.17 -7.37
N VAL A 359 3.05 9.46 -7.28
CA VAL A 359 2.66 10.46 -8.28
C VAL A 359 3.21 10.12 -9.65
N LEU A 360 4.48 9.71 -9.72
CA LEU A 360 5.11 9.24 -10.95
C LEU A 360 4.44 7.99 -11.51
N LEU A 361 4.13 7.01 -10.66
CA LEU A 361 3.46 5.77 -11.10
C LEU A 361 2.01 6.00 -11.51
N ASN A 362 1.30 6.96 -10.89
CA ASN A 362 -0.03 7.39 -11.34
C ASN A 362 0.04 8.04 -12.74
N LEU A 363 1.05 8.88 -12.97
CA LEU A 363 1.30 9.48 -14.29
C LEU A 363 1.64 8.41 -15.33
N ALA A 364 2.54 7.47 -15.00
CA ALA A 364 2.95 6.40 -15.90
C ALA A 364 1.77 5.50 -16.30
N GLU A 365 0.88 5.16 -15.36
CA GLU A 365 -0.32 4.37 -15.64
C GLU A 365 -1.26 5.10 -16.59
N CYS A 366 -1.55 6.38 -16.32
CA CYS A 366 -2.38 7.20 -17.21
C CYS A 366 -1.73 7.37 -18.59
N ALA A 367 -0.42 7.57 -18.67
CA ALA A 367 0.31 7.68 -19.93
C ALA A 367 0.22 6.40 -20.77
N ALA A 368 0.36 5.23 -20.12
CA ALA A 368 0.19 3.93 -20.77
C ALA A 368 -1.23 3.74 -21.32
N GLU A 369 -2.26 4.13 -20.56
CA GLU A 369 -3.66 4.00 -20.96
C GLU A 369 -4.07 4.96 -22.07
N VAL A 370 -3.57 6.19 -22.07
CA VAL A 370 -3.81 7.15 -23.15
C VAL A 370 -3.17 6.67 -24.45
N GLY A 371 -2.03 5.99 -24.37
CA GLY A 371 -1.22 5.55 -25.51
C GLY A 371 -0.34 6.68 -26.08
N ASN A 372 0.55 6.31 -27.00
CA ASN A 372 1.50 7.23 -27.65
C ASN A 372 2.41 8.00 -26.65
N LYS A 373 2.65 7.44 -25.47
CA LYS A 373 3.46 7.99 -24.39
C LYS A 373 4.49 6.96 -23.87
N SER A 374 4.86 5.99 -24.67
CA SER A 374 5.75 4.89 -24.26
C SER A 374 7.06 5.40 -23.66
N ASP A 375 7.69 6.41 -24.25
CA ASP A 375 8.95 6.97 -23.78
C ASP A 375 8.83 7.57 -22.38
N GLU A 376 7.71 8.23 -22.08
CA GLU A 376 7.43 8.78 -20.74
C GLU A 376 7.28 7.65 -19.71
N VAL A 377 6.55 6.58 -20.06
CA VAL A 377 6.40 5.40 -19.19
C VAL A 377 7.75 4.74 -18.92
N TYR A 378 8.55 4.50 -19.97
CA TYR A 378 9.90 3.95 -19.81
C TYR A 378 10.79 4.82 -18.94
N THR A 379 10.74 6.14 -19.12
CA THR A 379 11.54 7.08 -18.32
C THR A 379 11.21 6.95 -16.84
N ILE A 380 9.92 7.00 -16.50
CA ILE A 380 9.47 6.89 -15.10
C ILE A 380 9.87 5.55 -14.49
N LEU A 381 9.62 4.43 -15.19
CA LEU A 381 9.95 3.11 -14.68
C LEU A 381 11.47 2.93 -14.49
N LYS A 382 12.29 3.43 -15.42
CA LYS A 382 13.75 3.39 -15.30
C LYS A 382 14.26 4.23 -14.13
N ASP A 383 13.71 5.42 -13.92
CA ASP A 383 14.12 6.29 -12.81
C ASP A 383 13.82 5.65 -11.46
N ILE A 384 12.64 5.03 -11.30
CA ILE A 384 12.27 4.30 -10.09
C ILE A 384 13.20 3.11 -9.86
N ARG A 385 13.45 2.29 -10.90
CA ARG A 385 14.32 1.12 -10.81
C ARG A 385 15.78 1.49 -10.54
N LYS A 386 16.28 2.55 -11.18
CA LYS A 386 17.60 3.10 -10.91
C LYS A 386 17.73 3.55 -9.46
N ARG A 387 16.74 4.31 -8.94
CA ARG A 387 16.72 4.75 -7.54
C ARG A 387 16.67 3.56 -6.58
N ALA A 388 15.95 2.50 -6.92
CA ALA A 388 15.89 1.26 -6.13
C ALA A 388 17.22 0.52 -6.07
N GLY A 389 18.21 0.91 -6.87
CA GLY A 389 19.52 0.26 -6.93
C GLY A 389 19.58 -0.92 -7.90
N ILE A 390 18.58 -1.08 -8.77
CA ILE A 390 18.66 -2.09 -9.83
C ILE A 390 19.79 -1.73 -10.80
N THR A 391 20.60 -2.72 -11.12
CA THR A 391 21.74 -2.56 -12.05
C THR A 391 21.22 -2.47 -13.49
N ALA A 392 21.67 -1.46 -14.22
CA ALA A 392 21.33 -1.34 -15.63
C ALA A 392 21.98 -2.48 -16.44
N ASN A 393 21.18 -3.14 -17.29
CA ASN A 393 21.70 -4.05 -18.30
C ASN A 393 22.37 -3.27 -19.44
N ALA A 394 23.06 -3.97 -20.35
CA ALA A 394 23.73 -3.35 -21.49
C ALA A 394 22.80 -2.52 -22.39
N ASP A 395 21.50 -2.84 -22.40
CA ASP A 395 20.45 -2.12 -23.13
C ASP A 395 19.97 -0.83 -22.41
N GLY A 396 20.36 -0.61 -21.16
CA GLY A 396 19.94 0.52 -20.32
C GLY A 396 18.45 0.48 -19.94
N LEU A 397 17.79 -0.68 -20.02
CA LEU A 397 16.35 -0.83 -19.75
C LEU A 397 16.04 -1.30 -18.32
N TYR A 398 17.05 -1.59 -17.50
CA TYR A 398 16.87 -2.01 -16.10
C TYR A 398 15.93 -3.23 -15.98
N GLY A 399 16.04 -4.20 -16.90
CA GLY A 399 15.23 -5.40 -16.96
C GLY A 399 13.82 -5.22 -17.55
N LEU A 400 13.49 -4.04 -18.06
CA LEU A 400 12.26 -3.84 -18.84
C LEU A 400 12.43 -4.44 -20.23
N LYS A 401 11.34 -5.01 -20.77
CA LYS A 401 11.29 -5.47 -22.16
C LYS A 401 11.33 -4.27 -23.11
N ALA A 402 12.11 -4.34 -24.15
CA ALA A 402 12.10 -3.33 -25.22
C ALA A 402 10.79 -3.39 -26.04
N ASN A 403 10.34 -2.24 -26.54
CA ASN A 403 9.19 -2.12 -27.44
C ASN A 403 7.90 -2.78 -26.91
N MET A 404 7.61 -2.56 -25.62
CA MET A 404 6.37 -3.06 -25.01
C MET A 404 5.13 -2.52 -25.72
N SER A 405 4.16 -3.39 -25.96
CA SER A 405 2.80 -3.01 -26.36
C SER A 405 2.12 -2.19 -25.25
N GLN A 406 1.01 -1.54 -25.55
CA GLN A 406 0.24 -0.77 -24.56
C GLN A 406 -0.11 -1.63 -23.32
N GLN A 407 -0.59 -2.86 -23.53
CA GLN A 407 -0.95 -3.74 -22.42
C GLN A 407 0.27 -4.13 -21.59
N GLU A 408 1.40 -4.47 -22.23
CA GLU A 408 2.64 -4.77 -21.52
C GLU A 408 3.17 -3.57 -20.72
N LEU A 409 3.01 -2.33 -21.22
CA LEU A 409 3.34 -1.12 -20.46
C LEU A 409 2.44 -0.96 -19.23
N ILE A 410 1.14 -1.17 -19.37
CA ILE A 410 0.20 -1.14 -18.24
C ILE A 410 0.58 -2.19 -17.20
N ASP A 411 0.85 -3.41 -17.63
CA ASP A 411 1.25 -4.51 -16.75
C ASP A 411 2.58 -4.23 -16.04
N ALA A 412 3.55 -3.65 -16.75
CA ALA A 412 4.83 -3.24 -16.18
C ALA A 412 4.67 -2.15 -15.11
N VAL A 413 3.81 -1.16 -15.35
CA VAL A 413 3.51 -0.12 -14.35
C VAL A 413 2.81 -0.71 -13.13
N LEU A 414 1.80 -1.55 -13.31
CA LEU A 414 1.08 -2.20 -12.20
C LEU A 414 1.97 -3.15 -11.40
N TYR A 415 2.91 -3.81 -12.06
CA TYR A 415 3.93 -4.62 -11.41
C TYR A 415 4.90 -3.76 -10.60
N GLU A 416 5.43 -2.67 -11.19
CA GLU A 416 6.30 -1.74 -10.47
C GLU A 416 5.60 -1.11 -9.27
N ARG A 417 4.32 -0.73 -9.39
CA ARG A 417 3.48 -0.28 -8.28
C ARG A 417 3.41 -1.30 -7.14
N ARG A 418 3.26 -2.59 -7.48
CA ARG A 418 3.22 -3.66 -6.48
C ARG A 418 4.51 -3.75 -5.66
N ILE A 419 5.66 -3.62 -6.33
CA ILE A 419 6.99 -3.72 -5.69
C ILE A 419 7.34 -2.43 -4.95
N GLU A 420 7.26 -1.31 -5.64
CA GLU A 420 7.67 0.00 -5.12
C GLU A 420 6.81 0.45 -3.93
N LEU A 421 5.49 0.30 -4.04
CA LEU A 421 4.52 0.71 -3.03
C LEU A 421 4.09 -0.45 -2.10
N ALA A 422 4.90 -1.51 -2.02
CA ALA A 422 4.60 -2.65 -1.16
C ALA A 422 4.34 -2.21 0.28
N TYR A 423 3.25 -2.70 0.87
CA TYR A 423 2.80 -2.42 2.25
C TYR A 423 2.43 -0.96 2.56
N GLU A 424 2.31 -0.09 1.54
CA GLU A 424 1.88 1.31 1.71
C GLU A 424 0.37 1.51 1.56
N GLY A 425 -0.42 0.44 1.60
CA GLY A 425 -1.88 0.50 1.52
C GLY A 425 -2.45 0.71 0.11
N LYS A 426 -1.63 0.55 -0.96
CA LYS A 426 -2.06 0.87 -2.33
C LYS A 426 -2.54 -0.35 -3.11
N ARG A 427 -1.94 -1.52 -2.88
CA ARG A 427 -2.16 -2.72 -3.69
C ARG A 427 -3.61 -3.18 -3.72
N PHE A 428 -4.30 -3.16 -2.60
CA PHE A 428 -5.73 -3.53 -2.54
C PHE A 428 -6.58 -2.68 -3.48
N TRP A 429 -6.37 -1.36 -3.44
CA TRP A 429 -7.10 -0.41 -4.27
C TRP A 429 -6.75 -0.55 -5.75
N ASP A 430 -5.50 -0.87 -6.09
CA ASP A 430 -5.11 -1.18 -7.48
C ASP A 430 -5.85 -2.43 -7.99
N LEU A 431 -5.91 -3.50 -7.19
CA LEU A 431 -6.66 -4.72 -7.54
C LEU A 431 -8.16 -4.46 -7.68
N LEU A 432 -8.74 -3.63 -6.79
CA LEU A 432 -10.16 -3.30 -6.79
C LEU A 432 -10.51 -2.42 -8.00
N ARG A 433 -9.85 -1.25 -8.16
CA ARG A 433 -10.16 -0.29 -9.23
C ARG A 433 -9.92 -0.85 -10.63
N ARG A 434 -8.92 -1.72 -10.80
CA ARG A 434 -8.62 -2.41 -12.07
C ARG A 434 -9.45 -3.67 -12.28
N LYS A 435 -10.29 -4.07 -11.33
CA LYS A 435 -11.08 -5.32 -11.31
C LYS A 435 -10.24 -6.60 -11.45
N ILE A 436 -8.99 -6.58 -11.00
CA ILE A 436 -8.06 -7.73 -11.10
C ILE A 436 -8.51 -8.89 -10.20
N PHE A 437 -9.26 -8.63 -9.13
CA PHE A 437 -9.82 -9.70 -8.31
C PHE A 437 -10.69 -10.68 -9.09
N SER A 438 -11.34 -10.22 -10.18
CA SER A 438 -12.13 -11.10 -11.05
C SER A 438 -11.28 -12.16 -11.74
N ASP A 439 -10.02 -11.84 -12.05
CA ASP A 439 -9.06 -12.74 -12.70
C ASP A 439 -8.37 -13.68 -11.71
N MET A 440 -8.61 -13.49 -10.41
CA MET A 440 -7.99 -14.25 -9.31
C MET A 440 -8.92 -15.28 -8.68
N GLN A 441 -10.00 -15.69 -9.38
CA GLN A 441 -10.90 -16.72 -8.88
C GLN A 441 -10.14 -18.05 -8.73
N GLY A 442 -10.34 -18.73 -7.60
CA GLY A 442 -9.63 -19.97 -7.29
C GLY A 442 -8.18 -19.82 -6.84
N TYR A 443 -7.66 -18.60 -6.78
CA TYR A 443 -6.32 -18.32 -6.26
C TYR A 443 -6.22 -18.67 -4.76
N SER A 444 -5.01 -19.02 -4.32
CA SER A 444 -4.67 -19.21 -2.90
C SER A 444 -3.34 -18.52 -2.63
N ARG A 445 -3.20 -17.94 -1.45
CA ARG A 445 -1.91 -17.43 -0.95
C ARG A 445 -1.08 -18.58 -0.41
N TYR A 446 0.24 -18.43 -0.49
CA TYR A 446 1.17 -19.44 -0.03
C TYR A 446 2.07 -18.93 1.10
N ARG A 447 2.46 -19.88 1.96
CA ARG A 447 3.49 -19.75 3.00
C ARG A 447 4.60 -20.75 2.76
N ILE A 448 5.78 -20.49 3.33
CA ILE A 448 6.88 -21.43 3.41
C ILE A 448 7.06 -21.88 4.85
N GLU A 449 7.33 -23.15 5.05
CA GLU A 449 7.76 -23.73 6.31
C GLU A 449 9.17 -24.28 6.13
N ILE A 450 10.05 -23.90 7.03
CA ILE A 450 11.46 -24.29 7.03
C ILE A 450 11.69 -25.18 8.23
N GLN A 451 12.28 -26.33 8.02
CA GLN A 451 12.57 -27.30 9.07
C GLN A 451 14.06 -27.59 9.09
N VAL A 452 14.60 -27.76 10.29
CA VAL A 452 15.97 -28.25 10.50
C VAL A 452 16.00 -29.73 10.12
N LYS A 453 17.06 -30.17 9.42
CA LYS A 453 17.24 -31.60 9.12
C LYS A 453 17.36 -32.44 10.38
N ASN A 454 16.90 -33.68 10.30
CA ASN A 454 16.82 -34.61 11.44
C ASN A 454 18.14 -34.78 12.20
N GLU A 455 19.27 -34.74 11.50
CA GLU A 455 20.60 -34.87 12.10
C GLU A 455 20.95 -33.74 13.09
N TYR A 456 20.30 -32.57 12.96
CA TYR A 456 20.49 -31.42 13.83
C TYR A 456 19.30 -31.17 14.76
N ALA A 457 18.19 -31.90 14.59
CA ALA A 457 16.92 -31.60 15.30
C ALA A 457 17.01 -31.71 16.83
N ALA A 458 17.96 -32.48 17.36
CA ALA A 458 18.19 -32.62 18.80
C ALA A 458 19.11 -31.54 19.39
N MET A 459 19.71 -30.67 18.57
CA MET A 459 20.58 -29.62 19.05
C MET A 459 19.77 -28.51 19.76
N ALA A 460 20.34 -27.96 20.83
CA ALA A 460 19.77 -26.76 21.42
C ALA A 460 19.80 -25.59 20.40
N ARG A 461 18.74 -24.76 20.39
CA ARG A 461 18.57 -23.63 19.45
C ARG A 461 19.84 -22.75 19.35
N ARG A 462 20.41 -22.40 20.49
CA ARG A 462 21.64 -21.58 20.55
C ARG A 462 22.81 -22.27 19.84
N ASP A 463 23.05 -23.53 20.15
CA ASP A 463 24.20 -24.27 19.64
C ASP A 463 24.08 -24.49 18.13
N PHE A 464 22.86 -24.81 17.65
CA PHE A 464 22.58 -24.94 16.23
C PHE A 464 22.82 -23.61 15.48
N ILE A 465 22.26 -22.49 15.96
CA ILE A 465 22.45 -21.16 15.33
C ILE A 465 23.95 -20.78 15.33
N THR A 466 24.67 -21.01 16.44
CA THR A 466 26.08 -20.74 16.51
C THR A 466 26.88 -21.58 15.50
N MET A 467 26.51 -22.85 15.34
CA MET A 467 27.15 -23.76 14.38
C MET A 467 26.92 -23.30 12.94
N ILE A 468 25.68 -23.06 12.53
CA ILE A 468 25.37 -22.66 11.15
C ILE A 468 25.96 -21.29 10.80
N LYS A 469 26.05 -20.37 11.75
CA LYS A 469 26.68 -19.05 11.55
C LYS A 469 28.19 -19.15 11.32
N SER A 470 28.84 -20.23 11.73
CA SER A 470 30.26 -20.48 11.42
C SER A 470 30.50 -20.91 9.96
N ASP A 471 29.45 -21.24 9.22
CA ASP A 471 29.52 -21.58 7.80
C ASP A 471 29.38 -20.30 6.95
N PRO A 472 30.47 -19.79 6.35
CA PRO A 472 30.43 -18.53 5.58
C PRO A 472 29.63 -18.64 4.29
N GLU A 473 29.36 -19.86 3.82
CA GLU A 473 28.59 -20.13 2.62
C GLU A 473 27.14 -20.57 2.92
N LEU A 474 26.70 -20.44 4.20
CA LEU A 474 25.35 -20.84 4.63
C LEU A 474 24.27 -20.35 3.68
N MET A 475 24.22 -19.05 3.40
CA MET A 475 23.14 -18.42 2.65
C MET A 475 23.34 -18.43 1.13
N THR A 476 24.49 -18.90 0.65
CA THR A 476 24.85 -18.87 -0.78
C THR A 476 24.98 -20.24 -1.42
N LYS A 477 25.34 -21.29 -0.65
CA LYS A 477 25.56 -22.64 -1.17
C LYS A 477 25.08 -23.75 -0.23
N ASN A 478 25.26 -23.56 1.09
CA ASN A 478 25.13 -24.62 2.07
C ASN A 478 23.78 -24.64 2.80
N TYR A 479 22.84 -23.79 2.42
CA TYR A 479 21.53 -23.66 3.09
C TYR A 479 20.85 -25.02 3.24
N PHE A 480 20.74 -25.76 2.16
CA PHE A 480 20.06 -27.07 2.15
C PHE A 480 20.88 -28.22 2.78
N LYS A 481 22.08 -27.96 3.26
CA LYS A 481 22.78 -28.87 4.15
C LYS A 481 22.07 -28.95 5.51
N TYR A 482 21.51 -27.82 5.98
CA TYR A 482 20.95 -27.67 7.30
C TYR A 482 19.41 -27.69 7.33
N PHE A 483 18.78 -27.23 6.25
CA PHE A 483 17.35 -27.00 6.17
C PHE A 483 16.68 -27.79 5.06
N THR A 484 15.39 -28.06 5.29
CA THR A 484 14.41 -28.46 4.27
C THR A 484 13.28 -27.47 4.26
N THR A 485 12.62 -27.32 3.11
CA THR A 485 11.55 -26.35 2.89
C THR A 485 10.30 -27.04 2.34
N GLN A 486 9.13 -26.56 2.75
CA GLN A 486 7.84 -26.99 2.24
C GLN A 486 6.95 -25.77 2.05
N THR A 487 6.05 -25.84 1.09
CA THR A 487 5.07 -24.76 0.84
C THR A 487 3.67 -25.25 1.18
N TRP A 488 2.87 -24.36 1.74
CA TRP A 488 1.49 -24.62 2.14
C TRP A 488 0.57 -23.50 1.69
N ARG A 489 -0.67 -23.85 1.38
CA ARG A 489 -1.71 -22.85 1.16
C ARG A 489 -2.09 -22.19 2.48
N ILE A 490 -2.19 -20.85 2.47
CA ILE A 490 -2.75 -20.10 3.60
C ILE A 490 -4.27 -20.21 3.56
N ASP A 491 -4.85 -20.12 2.34
CA ASP A 491 -6.30 -20.20 2.11
C ASP A 491 -6.69 -21.69 1.89
N GLU A 492 -6.55 -22.51 2.95
CA GLU A 492 -6.78 -23.96 2.86
C GLU A 492 -8.27 -24.32 2.69
N THR A 493 -9.15 -23.65 3.47
CA THR A 493 -10.58 -23.96 3.51
C THR A 493 -11.36 -23.29 2.39
N TYR A 494 -10.96 -22.07 2.02
CA TYR A 494 -11.67 -21.25 1.03
C TYR A 494 -10.68 -20.68 0.03
N GLN A 495 -10.93 -20.94 -1.25
CA GLN A 495 -10.24 -20.26 -2.34
C GLN A 495 -10.82 -18.86 -2.54
N TRP A 496 -10.09 -18.00 -3.24
CA TRP A 496 -10.57 -16.66 -3.58
C TRP A 496 -11.79 -16.73 -4.49
N ASN A 497 -12.82 -16.00 -4.09
CA ASN A 497 -14.11 -15.92 -4.78
C ASN A 497 -14.72 -14.54 -4.59
N VAL A 498 -14.03 -13.50 -5.05
CA VAL A 498 -14.52 -12.11 -4.93
C VAL A 498 -15.70 -11.92 -5.86
N LYS A 499 -16.86 -11.57 -5.30
CA LYS A 499 -18.12 -11.40 -6.03
C LYS A 499 -18.19 -10.02 -6.70
N ASP A 500 -18.90 -9.92 -7.81
CA ASP A 500 -19.02 -8.66 -8.56
C ASP A 500 -19.63 -7.51 -7.74
N ASN A 501 -20.55 -7.79 -6.85
CA ASN A 501 -21.15 -6.75 -5.98
C ASN A 501 -20.15 -6.20 -4.95
N TYR A 502 -19.01 -6.84 -4.72
CA TYR A 502 -17.99 -6.37 -3.76
C TYR A 502 -17.16 -5.19 -4.28
N TYR A 503 -17.26 -4.89 -5.57
CA TYR A 503 -16.60 -3.69 -6.11
C TYR A 503 -17.25 -2.39 -5.62
N PHE A 504 -18.51 -2.43 -5.17
CA PHE A 504 -19.15 -1.34 -4.44
C PHE A 504 -19.88 -1.92 -3.23
N GLN A 505 -19.42 -1.54 -2.05
CA GLN A 505 -19.94 -2.06 -0.79
C GLN A 505 -21.41 -1.67 -0.59
N GLY A 506 -22.19 -2.58 0.00
CA GLY A 506 -23.51 -2.28 0.52
C GLY A 506 -23.43 -1.40 1.78
N LEU A 507 -24.45 -0.58 2.00
CA LEU A 507 -24.57 0.21 3.21
C LEU A 507 -25.05 -0.68 4.38
N ALA A 508 -24.49 -0.45 5.58
CA ALA A 508 -24.91 -1.14 6.77
C ALA A 508 -26.35 -0.73 7.19
N ARG A 509 -27.10 -1.67 7.75
CA ARG A 509 -28.52 -1.49 8.12
C ARG A 509 -28.79 -0.25 8.97
N LYS A 510 -27.90 0.08 9.90
CA LYS A 510 -28.05 1.25 10.76
C LYS A 510 -28.17 2.58 10.00
N HIS A 511 -27.61 2.68 8.79
CA HIS A 511 -27.71 3.91 7.98
C HIS A 511 -29.13 4.11 7.43
N PHE A 512 -29.82 3.02 7.07
CA PHE A 512 -31.22 3.07 6.65
C PHE A 512 -32.16 3.36 7.82
N GLU A 513 -31.84 2.86 9.01
CA GLU A 513 -32.59 3.17 10.24
C GLU A 513 -32.49 4.65 10.61
N GLN A 514 -31.33 5.27 10.33
CA GLN A 514 -31.08 6.70 10.57
C GLN A 514 -31.59 7.60 9.44
N ASN A 515 -31.60 7.10 8.20
CA ASN A 515 -32.07 7.86 7.03
C ASN A 515 -32.81 6.93 6.05
N PRO A 516 -34.15 6.90 6.10
CA PRO A 516 -34.94 5.99 5.29
C PRO A 516 -34.99 6.33 3.78
N LYS A 517 -34.43 7.50 3.36
CA LYS A 517 -34.31 7.85 1.94
C LYS A 517 -33.02 7.30 1.31
N LEU A 518 -32.14 6.69 2.09
CA LEU A 518 -30.97 6.04 1.53
C LEU A 518 -31.38 4.79 0.73
N GLN A 519 -30.70 4.58 -0.38
CA GLN A 519 -30.88 3.43 -1.25
C GLN A 519 -29.73 2.45 -1.07
N GLN A 520 -30.00 1.16 -1.07
CA GLN A 520 -28.97 0.13 -1.01
C GLN A 520 -28.29 -0.04 -2.37
N THR A 521 -27.01 -0.37 -2.35
CA THR A 521 -26.22 -0.61 -3.57
C THR A 521 -26.73 -1.86 -4.29
N ILE A 522 -26.91 -1.80 -5.61
CA ILE A 522 -27.31 -2.92 -6.45
C ILE A 522 -26.38 -4.14 -6.25
N GLY A 523 -26.97 -5.34 -6.27
CA GLY A 523 -26.22 -6.59 -5.98
C GLY A 523 -26.14 -6.93 -4.49
N TRP A 524 -26.55 -6.03 -3.59
CA TRP A 524 -26.77 -6.27 -2.17
C TRP A 524 -28.27 -6.39 -1.89
N GLU A 525 -28.62 -6.94 -0.72
CA GLU A 525 -30.01 -7.22 -0.35
C GLU A 525 -30.95 -6.04 -0.63
N SER A 526 -31.93 -6.26 -1.51
CA SER A 526 -32.93 -5.26 -1.95
C SER A 526 -32.36 -3.97 -2.55
N GLY A 527 -31.11 -4.01 -3.04
CA GLY A 527 -30.44 -2.84 -3.59
C GLY A 527 -30.94 -2.44 -4.98
N ASP A 528 -31.19 -1.14 -5.16
CA ASP A 528 -31.63 -0.52 -6.41
C ASP A 528 -30.75 0.65 -6.85
N PHE A 529 -29.83 1.12 -6.01
CA PHE A 529 -28.88 2.17 -6.35
C PHE A 529 -27.73 1.64 -7.21
N ASP A 530 -27.62 2.16 -8.43
CA ASP A 530 -26.52 1.84 -9.34
C ASP A 530 -25.40 2.88 -9.20
N PRO A 531 -24.21 2.52 -8.65
CA PRO A 531 -23.12 3.45 -8.45
C PRO A 531 -22.52 4.04 -9.74
N LEU A 532 -22.81 3.44 -10.90
CA LEU A 532 -22.23 3.82 -12.18
C LEU A 532 -23.15 4.71 -13.05
N LYS A 533 -24.40 4.92 -12.64
CA LYS A 533 -25.36 5.76 -13.36
C LYS A 533 -25.37 7.18 -12.88
#